data_f65503d7e2faf6680a5a23a485002457
#
_entry.id   f65503d7e2faf6680a5a23a485002457
#
_cell.length_a   1.000
_cell.length_b   1.000
_cell.length_c   1.000
_cell.angle_alpha   90.00
_cell.angle_beta   90.00
_cell.angle_gamma   90.00
#
_symmetry.space_group_name_H-M   'P 1'
#
loop_
_entity.id
_entity.type
_entity.pdbx_description
1 polymer ?
#
loop_
_entity_poly.entity_id
_entity_poly.type
_entity_poly.pdbx_seq_one_letter_code
_entity_poly.pdbx_strand_id
1 'polypeptide(L)'
;MPSSSPPTIAPAPLPRPPSVAATKPTGPATTVLSGISSGLESSVWAMVAIAGALGVAIALGGGNLQFALYLVALTGMGMLATTGVVVSEDTFGPVADNAAGIAEMSGEFSGEAQKVMVSLDAVGNTTKAVTKGFAIGSAVIAAVALFASFIETAAKEIVETASRTGA
;
A
#
# COMPACT_ATOMS: atom_id res chain seq x y z
N MET A 1 -33.23 12.74 -33.21
CA MET A 1 -32.20 11.72 -32.99
C MET A 1 -32.07 11.50 -31.50
N PRO A 2 -32.31 10.32 -30.94
CA PRO A 2 -32.12 10.08 -29.51
C PRO A 2 -30.64 10.04 -29.20
N SER A 3 -30.19 10.88 -28.25
CA SER A 3 -28.82 10.89 -27.75
C SER A 3 -28.61 9.64 -26.90
N SER A 4 -27.86 8.69 -27.42
CA SER A 4 -27.38 7.55 -26.65
C SER A 4 -26.22 8.05 -25.76
N SER A 5 -26.52 8.34 -24.51
CA SER A 5 -25.50 8.50 -23.48
C SER A 5 -24.74 7.18 -23.31
N PRO A 6 -23.39 7.20 -23.22
CA PRO A 6 -22.63 6.00 -22.99
C PRO A 6 -23.01 5.37 -21.63
N PRO A 7 -22.96 4.05 -21.49
CA PRO A 7 -23.27 3.39 -20.24
C PRO A 7 -22.30 3.87 -19.16
N THR A 8 -22.86 4.49 -18.13
CA THR A 8 -22.11 4.90 -16.94
C THR A 8 -21.71 3.62 -16.20
N ILE A 9 -20.46 3.22 -16.34
CA ILE A 9 -19.89 2.17 -15.49
C ILE A 9 -19.70 2.82 -14.11
N ALA A 10 -20.76 2.81 -13.31
CA ALA A 10 -20.63 3.11 -11.90
C ALA A 10 -19.79 1.99 -11.26
N PRO A 11 -18.64 2.27 -10.64
CA PRO A 11 -17.94 1.24 -9.88
C PRO A 11 -18.88 0.72 -8.81
N ALA A 12 -18.96 -0.60 -8.68
CA ALA A 12 -19.73 -1.24 -7.62
C ALA A 12 -19.25 -0.66 -6.27
N PRO A 13 -20.18 -0.25 -5.38
CA PRO A 13 -19.80 0.25 -4.09
C PRO A 13 -18.99 -0.81 -3.36
N LEU A 14 -17.72 -0.50 -3.09
CA LEU A 14 -16.88 -1.35 -2.25
C LEU A 14 -17.61 -1.59 -0.93
N PRO A 15 -17.68 -2.82 -0.42
CA PRO A 15 -18.29 -3.10 0.87
C PRO A 15 -17.58 -2.27 1.93
N ARG A 16 -18.26 -1.26 2.46
CA ARG A 16 -17.75 -0.51 3.61
C ARG A 16 -17.62 -1.49 4.76
N PRO A 17 -16.50 -1.49 5.49
CA PRO A 17 -16.41 -2.27 6.70
C PRO A 17 -17.58 -1.86 7.61
N PRO A 18 -18.51 -2.75 7.92
CA PRO A 18 -19.76 -2.40 8.61
C PRO A 18 -19.51 -1.85 10.01
N SER A 19 -18.34 -2.11 10.58
CA SER A 19 -17.98 -1.77 11.95
C SER A 19 -17.85 -0.26 12.23
N VAL A 20 -17.16 0.51 11.36
CA VAL A 20 -16.92 1.93 11.63
C VAL A 20 -18.18 2.78 11.40
N ALA A 21 -18.98 2.45 10.39
CA ALA A 21 -20.25 3.14 10.14
C ALA A 21 -21.29 2.87 11.23
N ALA A 22 -21.28 1.68 11.82
CA ALA A 22 -22.20 1.29 12.88
C ALA A 22 -21.92 2.00 14.23
N THR A 23 -20.70 2.49 14.45
CA THR A 23 -20.30 3.16 15.71
C THR A 23 -20.61 4.65 15.76
N LYS A 24 -20.96 5.27 14.61
CA LYS A 24 -21.33 6.71 14.58
C LYS A 24 -22.43 7.11 15.58
N PRO A 25 -23.49 6.31 15.80
CA PRO A 25 -24.53 6.64 16.79
C PRO A 25 -24.06 6.57 18.24
N THR A 26 -22.96 5.88 18.54
CA THR A 26 -22.50 5.63 19.92
C THR A 26 -21.50 6.67 20.43
N GLY A 27 -21.02 7.57 19.56
CA GLY A 27 -20.23 8.73 19.94
C GLY A 27 -18.81 8.76 19.36
N PRO A 28 -18.10 9.90 19.53
CA PRO A 28 -16.77 10.09 18.93
C PRO A 28 -15.71 9.09 19.39
N ALA A 29 -15.70 8.75 20.67
CA ALA A 29 -14.71 7.84 21.25
C ALA A 29 -14.80 6.43 20.66
N THR A 30 -16.00 5.90 20.52
CA THR A 30 -16.22 4.56 19.92
C THR A 30 -15.91 4.55 18.43
N THR A 31 -16.15 5.66 17.72
CA THR A 31 -15.79 5.78 16.31
C THR A 31 -14.28 5.79 16.11
N VAL A 32 -13.53 6.52 16.94
CA VAL A 32 -12.05 6.53 16.93
C VAL A 32 -11.51 5.15 17.24
N LEU A 33 -12.01 4.51 18.29
CA LEU A 33 -11.56 3.16 18.69
C LEU A 33 -11.82 2.11 17.60
N SER A 34 -12.98 2.17 16.96
CA SER A 34 -13.32 1.29 15.84
C SER A 34 -12.42 1.53 14.63
N GLY A 35 -12.06 2.79 14.35
CA GLY A 35 -11.10 3.14 13.29
C GLY A 35 -9.71 2.57 13.56
N ILE A 36 -9.22 2.70 14.79
CA ILE A 36 -7.92 2.11 15.21
C ILE A 36 -7.96 0.59 15.09
N SER A 37 -9.01 -0.05 15.56
CA SER A 37 -9.17 -1.50 15.47
C SER A 37 -9.17 -2.00 14.03
N SER A 38 -9.89 -1.34 13.13
CA SER A 38 -9.89 -1.66 11.70
C SER A 38 -8.52 -1.44 11.05
N GLY A 39 -7.79 -0.39 11.45
CA GLY A 39 -6.43 -0.15 10.99
C GLY A 39 -5.44 -1.24 11.44
N LEU A 40 -5.54 -1.70 12.68
CA LEU A 40 -4.72 -2.80 13.21
C LEU A 40 -5.03 -4.12 12.52
N GLU A 41 -6.30 -4.42 12.28
CA GLU A 41 -6.70 -5.60 11.51
C GLU A 41 -6.14 -5.59 10.09
N SER A 42 -6.20 -4.44 9.42
CA SER A 42 -5.62 -4.26 8.08
C SER A 42 -4.11 -4.50 8.06
N SER A 43 -3.38 -4.07 9.11
CA SER A 43 -1.93 -4.27 9.19
C SER A 43 -1.53 -5.73 9.36
N VAL A 44 -2.37 -6.56 9.99
CA VAL A 44 -2.13 -8.01 10.09
C VAL A 44 -2.10 -8.67 8.70
N TRP A 45 -3.02 -8.31 7.83
CA TRP A 45 -3.05 -8.85 6.46
C TRP A 45 -1.81 -8.42 5.65
N ALA A 46 -1.35 -7.18 5.82
CA ALA A 46 -0.12 -6.72 5.19
C ALA A 46 1.10 -7.53 5.70
N MET A 47 1.20 -7.76 7.01
CA MET A 47 2.26 -8.58 7.60
C MET A 47 2.22 -10.02 7.09
N VAL A 48 1.05 -10.63 6.98
CA VAL A 48 0.89 -12.00 6.45
C VAL A 48 1.33 -12.06 4.98
N ALA A 49 0.97 -11.07 4.17
CA ALA A 49 1.40 -11.01 2.76
C ALA A 49 2.91 -10.88 2.62
N ILE A 50 3.55 -10.01 3.40
CA ILE A 50 5.01 -9.83 3.40
C ILE A 50 5.71 -11.10 3.89
N ALA A 51 5.27 -11.66 5.01
CA ALA A 51 5.84 -12.90 5.56
C ALA A 51 5.67 -14.07 4.59
N GLY A 52 4.53 -14.15 3.91
CA GLY A 52 4.29 -15.15 2.87
C GLY A 52 5.25 -15.00 1.68
N ALA A 53 5.44 -13.77 1.18
CA ALA A 53 6.36 -13.51 0.07
C ALA A 53 7.81 -13.86 0.44
N LEU A 54 8.27 -13.46 1.63
CA LEU A 54 9.59 -13.81 2.15
C LEU A 54 9.72 -15.32 2.36
N GLY A 55 8.70 -15.95 2.94
CA GLY A 55 8.67 -17.40 3.17
C GLY A 55 8.80 -18.21 1.88
N VAL A 56 8.09 -17.81 0.82
CA VAL A 56 8.21 -18.43 -0.50
C VAL A 56 9.60 -18.24 -1.09
N ALA A 57 10.17 -17.03 -1.01
CA ALA A 57 11.52 -16.76 -1.50
C ALA A 57 12.56 -17.63 -0.78
N ILE A 58 12.46 -17.76 0.54
CA ILE A 58 13.38 -18.61 1.33
C ILE A 58 13.20 -20.10 1.00
N ALA A 59 11.95 -20.57 0.88
CA ALA A 59 11.66 -21.96 0.54
C ALA A 59 12.22 -22.35 -0.84
N LEU A 60 12.05 -21.47 -1.84
CA LEU A 60 12.61 -21.64 -3.18
C LEU A 60 14.15 -21.58 -3.19
N GLY A 61 14.75 -20.96 -2.20
CA GLY A 61 16.20 -20.91 -2.02
C GLY A 61 16.86 -22.27 -1.74
N GLY A 62 16.06 -23.29 -1.36
CA GLY A 62 16.51 -24.68 -1.26
C GLY A 62 17.68 -24.89 -0.28
N GLY A 63 17.75 -24.10 0.79
CA GLY A 63 18.85 -24.13 1.77
C GLY A 63 20.09 -23.31 1.37
N ASN A 64 20.14 -22.75 0.17
CA ASN A 64 21.18 -21.82 -0.22
C ASN A 64 20.78 -20.40 0.19
N LEU A 65 21.45 -19.86 1.21
CA LEU A 65 21.15 -18.55 1.76
C LEU A 65 21.32 -17.42 0.71
N GLN A 66 22.40 -17.45 -0.06
CA GLN A 66 22.67 -16.41 -1.06
C GLN A 66 21.59 -16.37 -2.13
N PHE A 67 21.17 -17.55 -2.59
CA PHE A 67 20.10 -17.65 -3.58
C PHE A 67 18.75 -17.22 -2.99
N ALA A 68 18.45 -17.58 -1.75
CA ALA A 68 17.24 -17.12 -1.06
C ALA A 68 17.20 -15.57 -0.95
N LEU A 69 18.32 -14.96 -0.58
CA LEU A 69 18.42 -13.49 -0.47
C LEU A 69 18.31 -12.80 -1.84
N TYR A 70 18.85 -13.41 -2.89
CA TYR A 70 18.64 -12.94 -4.25
C TYR A 70 17.15 -12.97 -4.63
N LEU A 71 16.43 -14.05 -4.30
CA LEU A 71 14.99 -14.16 -4.55
C LEU A 71 14.18 -13.14 -3.76
N VAL A 72 14.59 -12.80 -2.54
CA VAL A 72 13.99 -11.70 -1.75
C VAL A 72 14.19 -10.37 -2.47
N ALA A 73 15.39 -10.07 -2.96
CA ALA A 73 15.64 -8.86 -3.73
C ALA A 73 14.82 -8.81 -5.02
N LEU A 74 14.71 -9.93 -5.73
CA LEU A 74 13.90 -10.06 -6.94
C LEU A 74 12.40 -9.84 -6.65
N THR A 75 11.91 -10.31 -5.50
CA THR A 75 10.54 -10.04 -5.04
C THR A 75 10.31 -8.52 -4.86
N GLY A 76 11.27 -7.83 -4.24
CA GLY A 76 11.22 -6.36 -4.12
C GLY A 76 11.20 -5.65 -5.47
N MET A 77 12.02 -6.08 -6.41
CA MET A 77 12.02 -5.53 -7.78
C MET A 77 10.68 -5.77 -8.50
N GLY A 78 10.10 -6.96 -8.31
CA GLY A 78 8.78 -7.29 -8.87
C GLY A 78 7.69 -6.37 -8.34
N MET A 79 7.69 -6.08 -7.04
CA MET A 79 6.77 -5.09 -6.45
C MET A 79 6.98 -3.70 -7.07
N LEU A 80 8.21 -3.26 -7.24
CA LEU A 80 8.53 -1.94 -7.78
C LEU A 80 8.23 -1.78 -9.27
N ALA A 81 7.95 -2.84 -10.01
CA ALA A 81 7.61 -2.78 -11.43
C ALA A 81 6.36 -1.92 -11.72
N THR A 82 5.43 -1.84 -10.77
CA THR A 82 4.19 -1.04 -10.88
C THR A 82 4.29 0.34 -10.23
N THR A 83 5.48 0.77 -9.80
CA THR A 83 5.66 2.03 -9.05
C THR A 83 5.07 3.25 -9.77
N GLY A 84 5.19 3.35 -11.09
CA GLY A 84 4.63 4.46 -11.86
C GLY A 84 3.11 4.58 -11.71
N VAL A 85 2.40 3.45 -11.74
CA VAL A 85 0.94 3.40 -11.53
C VAL A 85 0.61 3.78 -10.09
N VAL A 86 1.32 3.18 -9.13
CA VAL A 86 1.09 3.41 -7.69
C VAL A 86 1.29 4.89 -7.32
N VAL A 87 2.35 5.54 -7.84
CA VAL A 87 2.60 6.97 -7.61
C VAL A 87 1.51 7.84 -8.26
N SER A 88 1.02 7.46 -9.43
CA SER A 88 -0.09 8.17 -10.07
C SER A 88 -1.38 8.07 -9.25
N GLU A 89 -1.69 6.90 -8.72
CA GLU A 89 -2.83 6.68 -7.83
C GLU A 89 -2.70 7.45 -6.51
N ASP A 90 -1.50 7.50 -5.94
CA ASP A 90 -1.23 8.27 -4.72
C ASP A 90 -1.42 9.78 -4.95
N THR A 91 -1.03 10.28 -6.11
CA THR A 91 -1.23 11.69 -6.50
C THR A 91 -2.70 12.00 -6.75
N PHE A 92 -3.45 11.07 -7.33
CA PHE A 92 -4.89 11.26 -7.58
C PHE A 92 -5.67 11.54 -6.28
N GLY A 93 -5.34 10.86 -5.18
CA GLY A 93 -6.03 11.04 -3.91
C GLY A 93 -6.08 12.48 -3.40
N PRO A 94 -4.93 13.16 -3.21
CA PRO A 94 -4.89 14.57 -2.81
C PRO A 94 -5.55 15.52 -3.80
N VAL A 95 -5.46 15.25 -5.10
CA VAL A 95 -6.11 16.07 -6.12
C VAL A 95 -7.64 15.97 -6.02
N ALA A 96 -8.17 14.76 -5.87
CA ALA A 96 -9.60 14.53 -5.71
C ALA A 96 -10.14 15.16 -4.43
N ASP A 97 -9.42 15.04 -3.31
CA ASP A 97 -9.75 15.63 -2.01
C ASP A 97 -9.81 17.17 -2.09
N ASN A 98 -8.77 17.79 -2.68
CA ASN A 98 -8.74 19.24 -2.88
C ASN A 98 -9.86 19.71 -3.83
N ALA A 99 -10.12 19.01 -4.90
CA ALA A 99 -11.18 19.34 -5.84
C ALA A 99 -12.56 19.25 -5.17
N ALA A 100 -12.81 18.22 -4.37
CA ALA A 100 -14.03 18.07 -3.59
C ALA A 100 -14.19 19.21 -2.57
N GLY A 101 -13.12 19.58 -1.86
CA GLY A 101 -13.12 20.68 -0.91
C GLY A 101 -13.42 22.03 -1.56
N ILE A 102 -12.84 22.32 -2.73
CA ILE A 102 -13.13 23.54 -3.49
C ILE A 102 -14.60 23.55 -3.94
N ALA A 103 -15.10 22.43 -4.45
CA ALA A 103 -16.50 22.32 -4.88
C ALA A 103 -17.47 22.55 -3.70
N GLU A 104 -17.17 21.98 -2.54
CA GLU A 104 -17.98 22.15 -1.33
C GLU A 104 -17.97 23.62 -0.85
N MET A 105 -16.79 24.25 -0.80
CA MET A 105 -16.64 25.64 -0.36
C MET A 105 -17.26 26.65 -1.32
N SER A 106 -17.29 26.37 -2.62
CA SER A 106 -17.92 27.27 -3.60
C SER A 106 -19.43 27.33 -3.47
N GLY A 107 -20.07 26.29 -2.94
CA GLY A 107 -21.52 26.17 -2.85
C GLY A 107 -22.25 26.07 -4.20
N GLU A 108 -21.50 26.02 -5.30
CA GLU A 108 -22.08 26.02 -6.67
C GLU A 108 -22.46 24.61 -7.14
N PHE A 109 -21.92 23.58 -6.48
CA PHE A 109 -22.15 22.19 -6.84
C PHE A 109 -23.35 21.61 -6.10
N SER A 110 -24.33 21.10 -6.85
CA SER A 110 -25.53 20.47 -6.32
C SER A 110 -25.94 19.27 -7.18
N GLY A 111 -26.82 18.45 -6.64
CA GLY A 111 -27.40 17.33 -7.36
C GLY A 111 -26.39 16.26 -7.74
N GLU A 112 -26.29 15.93 -9.03
CA GLU A 112 -25.46 14.84 -9.53
C GLU A 112 -23.97 15.17 -9.52
N ALA A 113 -23.60 16.41 -9.80
CA ALA A 113 -22.21 16.87 -9.73
C ALA A 113 -21.63 16.70 -8.33
N GLN A 114 -22.36 17.04 -7.29
CA GLN A 114 -21.96 16.84 -5.91
C GLN A 114 -21.76 15.34 -5.59
N LYS A 115 -22.65 14.47 -6.05
CA LYS A 115 -22.51 13.02 -5.84
C LYS A 115 -21.24 12.47 -6.51
N VAL A 116 -20.93 12.93 -7.72
CA VAL A 116 -19.73 12.54 -8.43
C VAL A 116 -18.47 12.98 -7.66
N MET A 117 -18.42 14.21 -7.18
CA MET A 117 -17.29 14.73 -6.41
C MET A 117 -17.08 13.95 -5.10
N VAL A 118 -18.15 13.68 -4.35
CA VAL A 118 -18.06 12.85 -3.13
C VAL A 118 -17.57 11.42 -3.43
N SER A 119 -18.02 10.87 -4.56
CA SER A 119 -17.58 9.53 -4.99
C SER A 119 -16.09 9.51 -5.37
N LEU A 120 -15.61 10.54 -6.09
CA LEU A 120 -14.20 10.67 -6.46
C LEU A 120 -13.31 10.85 -5.23
N ASP A 121 -13.73 11.66 -4.24
CA ASP A 121 -13.03 11.80 -2.97
C ASP A 121 -12.93 10.47 -2.22
N ALA A 122 -14.02 9.72 -2.14
CA ALA A 122 -14.04 8.41 -1.50
C ALA A 122 -13.08 7.41 -2.19
N VAL A 123 -13.02 7.41 -3.52
CA VAL A 123 -12.05 6.60 -4.29
C VAL A 123 -10.63 7.08 -4.02
N GLY A 124 -10.39 8.39 -4.03
CA GLY A 124 -9.09 8.99 -3.73
C GLY A 124 -8.57 8.62 -2.34
N ASN A 125 -9.42 8.58 -1.34
CA ASN A 125 -9.06 8.16 0.02
C ASN A 125 -8.74 6.66 0.10
N THR A 126 -9.41 5.83 -0.70
CA THR A 126 -9.11 4.40 -0.80
C THR A 126 -7.76 4.17 -1.49
N THR A 127 -7.48 4.84 -2.59
CA THR A 127 -6.19 4.72 -3.29
C THR A 127 -5.03 5.17 -2.41
N LYS A 128 -5.15 6.27 -1.68
CA LYS A 128 -4.15 6.72 -0.68
C LYS A 128 -3.83 5.62 0.34
N ALA A 129 -4.83 4.91 0.84
CA ALA A 129 -4.63 3.84 1.82
C ALA A 129 -3.90 2.63 1.21
N VAL A 130 -4.25 2.23 0.00
CA VAL A 130 -3.61 1.12 -0.72
C VAL A 130 -2.17 1.43 -1.07
N THR A 131 -1.89 2.63 -1.59
CA THR A 131 -0.53 3.05 -1.98
C THR A 131 0.42 3.15 -0.79
N LYS A 132 -0.07 3.56 0.39
CA LYS A 132 0.72 3.52 1.64
C LYS A 132 1.11 2.10 2.03
N GLY A 133 0.18 1.15 1.96
CA GLY A 133 0.46 -0.25 2.23
C GLY A 133 1.52 -0.83 1.30
N PHE A 134 1.43 -0.51 0.01
CA PHE A 134 2.43 -0.87 -1.00
C PHE A 134 3.81 -0.27 -0.68
N ALA A 135 3.89 1.03 -0.38
CA ALA A 135 5.14 1.71 -0.07
C ALA A 135 5.83 1.12 1.17
N ILE A 136 5.08 0.83 2.23
CA ILE A 136 5.61 0.20 3.44
C ILE A 136 6.08 -1.23 3.15
N GLY A 137 5.29 -2.03 2.45
CA GLY A 137 5.63 -3.41 2.11
C GLY A 137 6.90 -3.50 1.25
N SER A 138 7.02 -2.69 0.22
CA SER A 138 8.21 -2.64 -0.63
C SER A 138 9.45 -2.17 0.14
N ALA A 139 9.31 -1.19 1.03
CA ALA A 139 10.41 -0.71 1.88
C ALA A 139 10.93 -1.78 2.83
N VAL A 140 10.05 -2.58 3.45
CA VAL A 140 10.44 -3.69 4.33
C VAL A 140 11.24 -4.74 3.55
N ILE A 141 10.75 -5.16 2.38
CA ILE A 141 11.44 -6.16 1.55
C ILE A 141 12.79 -5.63 1.07
N ALA A 142 12.87 -4.37 0.64
CA ALA A 142 14.12 -3.73 0.25
C ALA A 142 15.12 -3.65 1.42
N ALA A 143 14.65 -3.31 2.62
CA ALA A 143 15.49 -3.26 3.82
C ALA A 143 16.09 -4.63 4.13
N VAL A 144 15.31 -5.71 4.08
CA VAL A 144 15.79 -7.07 4.29
C VAL A 144 16.87 -7.44 3.26
N ALA A 145 16.65 -7.14 1.98
CA ALA A 145 17.62 -7.41 0.92
C ALA A 145 18.93 -6.62 1.10
N LEU A 146 18.84 -5.34 1.46
CA LEU A 146 20.01 -4.48 1.69
C LEU A 146 20.80 -4.92 2.93
N PHE A 147 20.13 -5.27 4.03
CA PHE A 147 20.79 -5.80 5.22
C PHE A 147 21.54 -7.10 4.93
N ALA A 148 20.93 -7.98 4.16
CA ALA A 148 21.57 -9.23 3.76
C ALA A 148 22.82 -8.99 2.92
N SER A 149 22.75 -8.09 1.94
CA SER A 149 23.90 -7.69 1.11
C SER A 149 25.01 -7.07 1.94
N PHE A 150 24.67 -6.22 2.91
CA PHE A 150 25.64 -5.62 3.82
C PHE A 150 26.37 -6.67 4.65
N ILE A 151 25.66 -7.60 5.28
CA ILE A 151 26.26 -8.69 6.09
C ILE A 151 27.18 -9.55 5.24
N GLU A 152 26.78 -9.91 4.02
CA GLU A 152 27.61 -10.69 3.12
C GLU A 152 28.91 -9.97 2.73
N THR A 153 28.81 -8.69 2.41
CA THR A 153 29.97 -7.85 2.05
C THR A 153 30.91 -7.70 3.22
N ALA A 154 30.39 -7.40 4.41
CA ALA A 154 31.18 -7.27 5.62
C ALA A 154 31.88 -8.59 6.00
N ALA A 155 31.20 -9.72 5.88
CA ALA A 155 31.79 -11.02 6.15
C ALA A 155 32.93 -11.36 5.17
N LYS A 156 32.77 -11.06 3.89
CA LYS A 156 33.85 -11.24 2.89
C LYS A 156 35.06 -10.39 3.20
N GLU A 157 34.86 -9.12 3.54
CA GLU A 157 35.95 -8.19 3.87
C GLU A 157 36.72 -8.62 5.12
N ILE A 158 36.01 -9.10 6.14
CA ILE A 158 36.63 -9.65 7.37
C ILE A 158 37.49 -10.85 7.04
N VAL A 159 37.00 -11.81 6.27
CA VAL A 159 37.75 -13.02 5.89
C VAL A 159 38.96 -12.66 5.04
N GLU A 160 38.84 -11.73 4.09
CA GLU A 160 39.94 -11.28 3.25
C GLU A 160 41.01 -10.56 4.07
N THR A 161 40.60 -9.70 4.98
CA THR A 161 41.54 -8.98 5.87
C THR A 161 42.26 -9.96 6.80
N ALA A 162 41.57 -10.93 7.41
CA ALA A 162 42.15 -11.95 8.23
C ALA A 162 43.18 -12.79 7.45
N SER A 163 42.87 -13.18 6.21
CA SER A 163 43.79 -13.90 5.35
C SER A 163 45.04 -13.12 4.95
N ARG A 164 44.95 -11.80 4.82
CA ARG A 164 46.08 -10.89 4.51
C ARG A 164 46.97 -10.62 5.74
N THR A 165 46.35 -10.58 6.92
CA THR A 165 47.09 -10.27 8.17
C THR A 165 47.63 -11.52 8.90
N GLY A 166 47.29 -12.69 8.44
CA GLY A 166 47.75 -13.97 9.02
C GLY A 166 47.09 -14.26 10.39
N ALA A 167 45.91 -13.66 10.64
CA ALA A 167 45.13 -13.84 11.87
C ALA A 167 44.10 -14.96 11.72
#